data_8b3c68c3c3157a9853ec0a1c1f2d8d17
#
_entry.id   8b3c68c3c3157a9853ec0a1c1f2d8d17
#
_cell.length_a   1.000
_cell.length_b   1.000
_cell.length_c   1.000
_cell.angle_alpha   90.00
_cell.angle_beta   90.00
_cell.angle_gamma   90.00
#
_symmetry.space_group_name_H-M   'P 1'
#
loop_
_entity.id
_entity.type
_entity.pdbx_description
1 polymer ?
#
loop_
_entity_poly.entity_id
_entity_poly.type
_entity_poly.pdbx_seq_one_letter_code
_entity_poly.pdbx_strand_id
1 'polypeptide(L)'
;MMKKIILILVMATAMLMAHAESGEWNVGGQVVYGTKAETAGIGLHVKKCLTDALRLNLSSNYYFKHSGVTAFDVNLEGNYLFNVGEKVRVYPLAGVCVGIWHADGINVSNGEISIGVDSQTESKVGGNLGGGIDYLLTDHFGLNAEVKYQIISHASQVVFGIGASYRF
;
A
#
# COMPACT_ATOMS: atom_id res chain seq x y z
N MET A 1 -8.61 18.65 -4.95
CA MET A 1 -8.59 17.32 -5.58
C MET A 1 -8.36 16.20 -4.56
N MET A 2 -7.35 16.25 -3.71
CA MET A 2 -7.05 15.27 -2.65
C MET A 2 -8.22 14.92 -1.73
N LYS A 3 -8.99 15.92 -1.24
CA LYS A 3 -10.15 15.68 -0.36
C LYS A 3 -11.23 14.78 -1.00
N LYS A 4 -11.42 14.86 -2.33
CA LYS A 4 -12.38 14.00 -3.05
C LYS A 4 -11.89 12.56 -3.18
N ILE A 5 -10.58 12.37 -3.36
CA ILE A 5 -9.97 11.03 -3.45
C ILE A 5 -10.04 10.33 -2.10
N ILE A 6 -9.74 11.05 -1.01
CA ILE A 6 -9.84 10.52 0.36
C ILE A 6 -11.30 10.16 0.68
N LEU A 7 -12.27 10.98 0.26
CA LEU A 7 -13.69 10.71 0.47
C LEU A 7 -14.16 9.46 -0.30
N ILE A 8 -13.72 9.30 -1.55
CA ILE A 8 -14.02 8.11 -2.36
C ILE A 8 -13.39 6.85 -1.74
N LEU A 9 -12.18 6.95 -1.21
CA LEU A 9 -11.50 5.86 -0.54
C LEU A 9 -12.23 5.44 0.74
N VAL A 10 -12.66 6.41 1.56
CA VAL A 10 -13.45 6.17 2.79
C VAL A 10 -14.83 5.60 2.44
N MET A 11 -15.48 6.06 1.37
CA MET A 11 -16.75 5.50 0.92
C MET A 11 -16.58 4.07 0.36
N ALA A 12 -15.50 3.78 -0.36
CA ALA A 12 -15.22 2.43 -0.86
C ALA A 12 -14.96 1.45 0.29
N THR A 13 -14.24 1.86 1.34
CA THR A 13 -14.06 1.05 2.56
C THR A 13 -15.37 0.84 3.31
N ALA A 14 -16.21 1.87 3.41
CA ALA A 14 -17.53 1.76 4.06
C ALA A 14 -18.48 0.81 3.29
N MET A 15 -18.44 0.82 1.96
CA MET A 15 -19.25 -0.12 1.15
C MET A 15 -18.78 -1.57 1.25
N LEU A 16 -17.47 -1.80 1.41
CA LEU A 16 -16.93 -3.14 1.66
C LEU A 16 -17.35 -3.67 3.04
N MET A 17 -17.53 -2.79 4.01
CA MET A 17 -17.98 -3.16 5.36
C MET A 17 -19.47 -3.51 5.43
N ALA A 18 -20.32 -2.89 4.59
CA ALA A 18 -21.77 -3.03 4.67
C ALA A 18 -22.34 -4.38 4.20
N HIS A 19 -21.55 -5.24 3.53
CA HIS A 19 -22.00 -6.52 2.96
C HIS A 19 -21.31 -7.76 3.54
N ALA A 20 -20.75 -7.67 4.74
CA ALA A 20 -19.93 -8.72 5.32
C ALA A 20 -20.70 -9.60 6.31
N GLU A 21 -21.45 -10.55 5.80
CA GLU A 21 -22.09 -11.57 6.65
C GLU A 21 -21.23 -12.82 6.93
N SER A 22 -20.12 -13.00 6.26
CA SER A 22 -19.19 -14.11 6.57
C SER A 22 -17.81 -13.85 6.00
N GLY A 23 -16.90 -13.37 6.81
CA GLY A 23 -15.50 -13.22 6.38
C GLY A 23 -14.66 -12.58 7.45
N GLU A 24 -13.54 -13.20 7.71
CA GLU A 24 -12.49 -12.70 8.58
C GLU A 24 -12.00 -11.33 8.10
N TRP A 25 -12.00 -10.38 8.99
CA TRP A 25 -11.40 -9.06 8.76
C TRP A 25 -10.06 -8.94 9.46
N ASN A 26 -9.11 -8.32 8.79
CA ASN A 26 -7.81 -8.02 9.37
C ASN A 26 -7.49 -6.54 9.13
N VAL A 27 -7.14 -5.83 10.17
CA VAL A 27 -6.69 -4.44 10.11
C VAL A 27 -5.29 -4.36 10.70
N GLY A 28 -4.39 -3.68 10.02
CA GLY A 28 -3.01 -3.66 10.47
C GLY A 28 -2.19 -2.49 9.95
N GLY A 29 -0.97 -2.44 10.45
CA GLY A 29 0.06 -1.52 10.01
C GLY A 29 1.26 -2.26 9.45
N GLN A 30 2.02 -1.59 8.61
CA GLN A 30 3.21 -2.14 7.97
C GLN A 30 4.30 -1.11 7.79
N VAL A 31 5.54 -1.59 7.79
CA VAL A 31 6.70 -0.84 7.29
C VAL A 31 6.98 -1.36 5.89
N VAL A 32 7.23 -0.45 4.96
CA VAL A 32 7.51 -0.77 3.57
C VAL A 32 8.83 -0.18 3.12
N TYR A 33 9.44 -0.76 2.10
CA TYR A 33 10.60 -0.23 1.40
C TYR A 33 10.37 -0.31 -0.10
N GLY A 34 10.47 0.82 -0.78
CA GLY A 34 10.31 0.92 -2.23
C GLY A 34 11.66 1.12 -2.91
N THR A 35 12.00 0.24 -3.86
CA THR A 35 13.31 0.30 -4.53
C THR A 35 13.48 1.49 -5.47
N LYS A 36 12.40 2.02 -6.02
CA LYS A 36 12.45 3.22 -6.86
C LYS A 36 12.38 4.50 -6.03
N ALA A 37 11.64 4.46 -4.94
CA ALA A 37 11.60 5.55 -3.96
C ALA A 37 12.90 5.63 -3.15
N GLU A 38 13.69 4.55 -3.15
CA GLU A 38 14.94 4.39 -2.38
C GLU A 38 14.78 4.75 -0.90
N THR A 39 13.58 4.51 -0.36
CA THR A 39 13.26 4.91 1.01
C THR A 39 12.27 3.95 1.66
N ALA A 40 12.31 3.93 2.99
CA ALA A 40 11.31 3.27 3.80
C ALA A 40 10.04 4.12 3.88
N GLY A 41 8.97 3.46 4.29
CA GLY A 41 7.68 4.09 4.52
C GLY A 41 6.89 3.34 5.57
N ILE A 42 5.75 3.90 5.90
CA ILE A 42 4.76 3.28 6.77
C ILE A 42 3.43 3.19 6.05
N GLY A 43 2.67 2.16 6.35
CA GLY A 43 1.38 1.94 5.72
C GLY A 43 0.36 1.32 6.65
N LEU A 44 -0.87 1.39 6.20
CA LEU A 44 -2.02 0.73 6.81
C LEU A 44 -2.63 -0.23 5.79
N HIS A 45 -3.21 -1.32 6.27
CA HIS A 45 -3.95 -2.23 5.43
C HIS A 45 -5.22 -2.74 6.11
N VAL A 46 -6.20 -3.02 5.27
CA VAL A 46 -7.44 -3.70 5.65
C VAL A 46 -7.61 -4.88 4.70
N LYS A 47 -7.68 -6.07 5.27
CA LYS A 47 -7.85 -7.31 4.51
C LYS A 47 -9.18 -7.94 4.87
N LYS A 48 -9.91 -8.43 3.87
CA LYS A 48 -11.17 -9.17 4.04
C LYS A 48 -11.12 -10.49 3.31
N CYS A 49 -11.31 -11.59 4.03
CA CYS A 49 -11.50 -12.90 3.42
C CYS A 49 -12.91 -12.98 2.83
N LEU A 50 -13.00 -13.18 1.52
CA LEU A 50 -14.25 -13.38 0.79
C LEU A 50 -14.68 -14.84 0.83
N THR A 51 -13.68 -15.72 0.81
CA THR A 51 -13.80 -17.17 0.97
C THR A 51 -12.58 -17.67 1.75
N ASP A 52 -12.51 -18.96 2.06
CA ASP A 52 -11.37 -19.57 2.75
C ASP A 52 -10.06 -19.42 1.95
N ALA A 53 -10.15 -19.28 0.62
CA ALA A 53 -9.01 -19.19 -0.27
C ALA A 53 -8.81 -17.79 -0.88
N LEU A 54 -9.83 -16.93 -0.89
CA LEU A 54 -9.75 -15.63 -1.56
C LEU A 54 -9.89 -14.49 -0.56
N ARG A 55 -8.92 -13.56 -0.59
CA ARG A 55 -8.89 -12.38 0.26
C ARG A 55 -8.68 -11.12 -0.57
N LEU A 56 -9.41 -10.06 -0.27
CA LEU A 56 -9.13 -8.71 -0.74
C LEU A 56 -8.24 -7.98 0.26
N ASN A 57 -7.29 -7.21 -0.24
CA ASN A 57 -6.41 -6.34 0.53
C ASN A 57 -6.48 -4.92 -0.03
N LEU A 58 -6.87 -3.97 0.81
CA LEU A 58 -6.76 -2.55 0.54
C LEU A 58 -5.65 -2.00 1.43
N SER A 59 -4.62 -1.41 0.83
CA SER A 59 -3.52 -0.82 1.59
C SER A 59 -3.14 0.57 1.07
N SER A 60 -2.60 1.37 1.95
CA SER A 60 -2.01 2.66 1.61
C SER A 60 -0.67 2.81 2.30
N ASN A 61 0.33 3.32 1.58
CA ASN A 61 1.67 3.50 2.07
C ASN A 61 2.13 4.93 1.85
N TYR A 62 2.79 5.48 2.84
CA TYR A 62 3.50 6.75 2.79
C TYR A 62 5.00 6.48 2.85
N TYR A 63 5.73 6.87 1.84
CA TYR A 63 7.18 6.75 1.76
C TYR A 63 7.83 8.03 2.23
N PHE A 64 8.80 7.92 3.13
CA PHE A 64 9.48 9.07 3.67
C PHE A 64 10.24 9.83 2.58
N LYS A 65 10.38 11.12 2.80
CA LYS A 65 11.03 12.00 1.85
C LYS A 65 12.47 11.56 1.58
N HIS A 66 12.78 11.36 0.31
CA HIS A 66 14.13 11.07 -0.16
C HIS A 66 14.45 11.94 -1.38
N SER A 67 15.63 12.61 -1.36
CA SER A 67 16.09 13.49 -2.46
C SER A 67 15.05 14.55 -2.91
N GLY A 68 14.26 15.09 -1.95
CA GLY A 68 13.25 16.11 -2.25
C GLY A 68 11.92 15.57 -2.77
N VAL A 69 11.75 14.25 -2.88
CA VAL A 69 10.53 13.59 -3.34
C VAL A 69 9.88 12.83 -2.19
N THR A 70 8.57 13.00 -2.05
CA THR A 70 7.71 12.21 -1.16
C THR A 70 6.78 11.37 -2.03
N ALA A 71 6.57 10.11 -1.68
CA ALA A 71 5.66 9.24 -2.41
C ALA A 71 4.55 8.70 -1.50
N PHE A 72 3.39 8.47 -2.09
CA PHE A 72 2.24 7.83 -1.46
C PHE A 72 1.62 6.85 -2.45
N ASP A 73 1.22 5.68 -1.99
CA ASP A 73 0.46 4.77 -2.83
C ASP A 73 -0.81 4.24 -2.15
N VAL A 74 -1.75 3.85 -2.99
CA VAL A 74 -2.95 3.11 -2.60
C VAL A 74 -3.04 1.88 -3.47
N ASN A 75 -3.27 0.73 -2.86
CA ASN A 75 -3.29 -0.56 -3.53
C ASN A 75 -4.59 -1.30 -3.22
N LEU A 76 -5.19 -1.91 -4.25
CA LEU A 76 -6.29 -2.86 -4.12
C LEU A 76 -5.85 -4.17 -4.76
N GLU A 77 -5.76 -5.23 -3.97
CA GLU A 77 -5.15 -6.49 -4.35
C GLU A 77 -6.05 -7.68 -3.99
N GLY A 78 -6.09 -8.68 -4.86
CA GLY A 78 -6.62 -10.01 -4.57
C GLY A 78 -5.48 -10.95 -4.15
N ASN A 79 -5.66 -11.67 -3.07
CA ASN A 79 -4.71 -12.64 -2.55
C ASN A 79 -5.35 -14.02 -2.57
N TYR A 80 -4.66 -15.03 -3.12
CA TYR A 80 -5.11 -16.40 -3.06
C TYR A 80 -4.36 -17.14 -1.95
N LEU A 81 -5.09 -17.56 -0.90
CA LEU A 81 -4.51 -18.10 0.32
C LEU A 81 -4.27 -19.60 0.23
N PHE A 82 -3.05 -20.02 0.52
CA PHE A 82 -2.67 -21.42 0.73
C PHE A 82 -2.29 -21.60 2.19
N ASN A 83 -3.02 -22.44 2.91
CA ASN A 83 -2.68 -22.79 4.29
C ASN A 83 -1.55 -23.82 4.30
N VAL A 84 -0.41 -23.46 4.87
CA VAL A 84 0.76 -24.35 5.02
C VAL A 84 0.90 -24.69 6.50
N GLY A 85 -0.05 -25.46 7.01
CA GLY A 85 -0.17 -25.76 8.43
C GLY A 85 -1.16 -24.86 9.17
N GLU A 86 -1.18 -24.92 10.51
CA GLU A 86 -2.19 -24.24 11.31
C GLU A 86 -1.93 -22.72 11.46
N LYS A 87 -0.69 -22.27 11.36
CA LYS A 87 -0.27 -20.90 11.66
C LYS A 87 0.30 -20.15 10.47
N VAL A 88 0.56 -20.80 9.36
CA VAL A 88 1.23 -20.23 8.20
C VAL A 88 0.29 -20.21 7.01
N ARG A 89 0.14 -19.04 6.38
CA ARG A 89 -0.54 -18.88 5.10
C ARG A 89 0.43 -18.23 4.12
N VAL A 90 0.57 -18.80 2.93
CA VAL A 90 1.30 -18.16 1.82
C VAL A 90 0.32 -17.76 0.73
N TYR A 91 0.62 -16.71 0.02
CA TYR A 91 -0.29 -16.23 -1.02
C TYR A 91 0.43 -15.51 -2.15
N PRO A 92 0.11 -15.81 -3.40
CA PRO A 92 0.30 -14.90 -4.50
C PRO A 92 -0.71 -13.75 -4.40
N LEU A 93 -0.33 -12.59 -4.90
CA LEU A 93 -1.17 -11.41 -4.99
C LEU A 93 -1.11 -10.80 -6.38
N ALA A 94 -2.24 -10.26 -6.80
CA ALA A 94 -2.34 -9.44 -7.98
C ALA A 94 -3.37 -8.32 -7.74
N GLY A 95 -3.15 -7.14 -8.32
CA GLY A 95 -4.05 -6.03 -8.11
C GLY A 95 -3.69 -4.78 -8.89
N VAL A 96 -4.31 -3.67 -8.49
CA VAL A 96 -4.09 -2.35 -9.06
C VAL A 96 -3.55 -1.42 -7.99
N CYS A 97 -2.79 -0.42 -8.41
CA CYS A 97 -2.28 0.61 -7.53
C CYS A 97 -2.39 2.00 -8.16
N VAL A 98 -2.43 3.00 -7.30
CA VAL A 98 -2.27 4.40 -7.67
C VAL A 98 -1.11 4.95 -6.87
N GLY A 99 -0.05 5.34 -7.55
CA GLY A 99 1.10 6.02 -6.96
C GLY A 99 0.97 7.53 -7.15
N ILE A 100 1.33 8.29 -6.14
CA ILE A 100 1.34 9.75 -6.13
C ILE A 100 2.70 10.20 -5.64
N TRP A 101 3.39 10.99 -6.43
CA TRP A 101 4.71 11.56 -6.11
C TRP A 101 4.58 13.06 -5.99
N HIS A 102 5.18 13.60 -4.94
CA HIS A 102 5.27 15.03 -4.72
C HIS A 102 6.74 15.43 -4.64
N ALA A 103 7.17 16.23 -5.62
CA ALA A 103 8.50 16.85 -5.62
C ALA A 103 8.38 18.28 -5.10
N ASP A 104 9.22 18.64 -4.12
CA ASP A 104 9.26 20.00 -3.61
C ASP A 104 9.89 20.95 -4.62
N GLY A 105 9.33 22.17 -4.69
CA GLY A 105 9.91 23.25 -5.44
C GLY A 105 11.24 23.73 -4.79
N ILE A 106 12.21 24.08 -5.61
CA ILE A 106 13.48 24.67 -5.17
C ILE A 106 13.45 26.16 -5.52
N ASN A 107 13.54 27.01 -4.51
CA ASN A 107 13.74 28.46 -4.67
C ASN A 107 15.20 28.78 -4.34
N VAL A 108 15.98 29.11 -5.36
CA VAL A 108 17.33 29.65 -5.19
C VAL A 108 17.25 31.14 -5.40
N SER A 109 17.40 31.92 -4.33
CA SER A 109 17.47 33.38 -4.38
C SER A 109 18.88 33.82 -4.00
N ASN A 110 19.55 34.53 -4.88
CA ASN A 110 20.91 35.05 -4.66
C ASN A 110 20.91 36.59 -4.76
N GLY A 111 19.90 37.22 -4.17
CA GLY A 111 19.81 38.68 -4.01
C GLY A 111 19.33 39.46 -5.24
N GLU A 112 19.62 39.02 -6.46
CA GLU A 112 19.20 39.71 -7.70
C GLU A 112 18.46 38.85 -8.70
N ILE A 113 18.55 37.50 -8.58
CA ILE A 113 17.85 36.58 -9.46
C ILE A 113 17.17 35.52 -8.60
N SER A 114 15.86 35.40 -8.70
CA SER A 114 15.07 34.30 -8.13
C SER A 114 14.73 33.31 -9.24
N ILE A 115 15.31 32.12 -9.18
CA ILE A 115 14.90 31.00 -10.03
C ILE A 115 14.11 30.06 -9.13
N GLY A 116 12.78 30.03 -9.33
CA GLY A 116 11.86 29.13 -8.65
C GLY A 116 11.49 27.98 -9.59
N VAL A 117 11.62 26.74 -9.12
CA VAL A 117 10.97 25.58 -9.73
C VAL A 117 9.77 25.27 -8.86
N ASP A 118 8.57 25.33 -9.41
CA ASP A 118 7.32 25.04 -8.69
C ASP A 118 7.26 23.56 -8.26
N SER A 119 6.62 23.32 -7.12
CA SER A 119 6.33 21.97 -6.67
C SER A 119 5.45 21.24 -7.67
N GLN A 120 5.81 20.00 -8.01
CA GLN A 120 5.04 19.18 -8.94
C GLN A 120 4.48 17.94 -8.23
N THR A 121 3.21 17.64 -8.52
CA THR A 121 2.56 16.41 -8.05
C THR A 121 2.14 15.59 -9.26
N GLU A 122 2.63 14.37 -9.34
CA GLU A 122 2.29 13.43 -10.40
C GLU A 122 1.57 12.22 -9.81
N SER A 123 0.51 11.77 -10.46
CA SER A 123 -0.21 10.54 -10.07
C SER A 123 -0.30 9.59 -11.25
N LYS A 124 -0.06 8.31 -11.03
CA LYS A 124 -0.11 7.25 -12.05
C LYS A 124 -0.82 6.02 -11.51
N VAL A 125 -1.59 5.40 -12.38
CA VAL A 125 -2.21 4.09 -12.13
C VAL A 125 -1.27 3.00 -12.61
N GLY A 126 -1.23 1.89 -11.90
CA GLY A 126 -0.42 0.73 -12.23
C GLY A 126 -1.03 -0.57 -11.75
N GLY A 127 -0.27 -1.65 -11.93
CA GLY A 127 -0.62 -2.99 -11.45
C GLY A 127 0.38 -3.50 -10.42
N ASN A 128 -0.08 -4.38 -9.56
CA ASN A 128 0.75 -5.10 -8.59
C ASN A 128 0.74 -6.59 -8.89
N LEU A 129 1.90 -7.22 -8.77
CA LEU A 129 2.06 -8.67 -8.83
C LEU A 129 3.12 -9.08 -7.81
N GLY A 130 2.82 -10.09 -7.01
CA GLY A 130 3.75 -10.52 -5.98
C GLY A 130 3.24 -11.66 -5.13
N GLY A 131 3.69 -11.71 -3.89
CA GLY A 131 3.26 -12.71 -2.93
C GLY A 131 3.66 -12.34 -1.51
N GLY A 132 3.13 -13.09 -0.57
CA GLY A 132 3.42 -12.88 0.82
C GLY A 132 3.19 -14.10 1.68
N ILE A 133 3.51 -13.93 2.93
CA ILE A 133 3.33 -14.92 3.99
C ILE A 133 2.69 -14.22 5.20
N ASP A 134 1.67 -14.86 5.76
CA ASP A 134 1.10 -14.50 7.07
C ASP A 134 1.49 -15.56 8.09
N TYR A 135 1.88 -15.14 9.27
CA TYR A 135 2.13 -15.98 10.43
C TYR A 135 1.19 -15.59 11.57
N LEU A 136 0.34 -16.51 11.98
CA LEU A 136 -0.59 -16.32 13.09
C LEU A 136 0.13 -16.53 14.42
N LEU A 137 0.31 -15.45 15.18
CA LEU A 137 0.87 -15.49 16.54
C LEU A 137 -0.17 -16.02 17.53
N THR A 138 -1.39 -15.51 17.42
CA THR A 138 -2.57 -15.89 18.22
C THR A 138 -3.79 -15.93 17.29
N ASP A 139 -4.95 -16.28 17.80
CA ASP A 139 -6.21 -16.29 17.04
C ASP A 139 -6.58 -14.90 16.50
N HIS A 140 -6.12 -13.84 17.16
CA HIS A 140 -6.42 -12.45 16.80
C HIS A 140 -5.24 -11.65 16.26
N PHE A 141 -4.00 -12.10 16.46
CA PHE A 141 -2.80 -11.37 16.06
C PHE A 141 -1.98 -12.13 15.04
N GLY A 142 -1.60 -11.47 13.96
CA GLY A 142 -0.73 -12.03 12.93
C GLY A 142 0.37 -11.05 12.50
N LEU A 143 1.47 -11.63 12.02
CA LEU A 143 2.52 -10.92 11.30
C LEU A 143 2.40 -11.25 9.83
N ASN A 144 2.80 -10.33 8.98
CA ASN A 144 2.87 -10.55 7.54
C ASN A 144 4.17 -10.01 6.96
N ALA A 145 4.68 -10.72 5.96
CA ALA A 145 5.75 -10.24 5.09
C ALA A 145 5.28 -10.37 3.63
N GLU A 146 5.56 -9.34 2.83
CA GLU A 146 5.07 -9.24 1.47
C GLU A 146 6.16 -8.68 0.55
N VAL A 147 6.25 -9.21 -0.65
CA VAL A 147 7.06 -8.66 -1.73
C VAL A 147 6.19 -8.54 -2.97
N LYS A 148 6.20 -7.37 -3.59
CA LYS A 148 5.44 -7.11 -4.81
C LYS A 148 6.20 -6.25 -5.79
N TYR A 149 5.97 -6.48 -7.05
CA TYR A 149 6.39 -5.63 -8.14
C TYR A 149 5.23 -4.73 -8.54
N GLN A 150 5.44 -3.44 -8.41
CA GLN A 150 4.51 -2.40 -8.88
C GLN A 150 4.89 -2.03 -10.31
N ILE A 151 3.99 -2.28 -11.24
CA ILE A 151 4.15 -1.96 -12.66
C ILE A 151 3.48 -0.61 -12.91
N ILE A 152 4.27 0.44 -12.83
CA ILE A 152 3.80 1.83 -13.03
C ILE A 152 4.66 2.46 -14.13
N SER A 153 4.02 3.10 -15.11
CA SER A 153 4.74 3.73 -16.23
C SER A 153 5.80 4.71 -15.72
N HIS A 154 7.05 4.49 -16.09
CA HIS A 154 8.25 5.25 -15.70
C HIS A 154 8.58 5.24 -14.18
N ALA A 155 7.85 4.45 -13.39
CA ALA A 155 8.05 4.38 -11.93
C ALA A 155 7.86 2.96 -11.37
N SER A 156 8.11 1.93 -12.18
CA SER A 156 8.05 0.54 -11.71
C SER A 156 9.08 0.27 -10.63
N GLN A 157 8.67 -0.48 -9.59
CA GLN A 157 9.52 -0.77 -8.43
C GLN A 157 9.19 -2.11 -7.79
N VAL A 158 10.14 -2.63 -7.01
CA VAL A 158 9.86 -3.69 -6.03
C VAL A 158 9.55 -3.03 -4.69
N VAL A 159 8.50 -3.51 -4.04
CA VAL A 159 8.12 -3.08 -2.68
C VAL A 159 8.21 -4.27 -1.75
N PHE A 160 8.97 -4.12 -0.69
CA PHE A 160 9.03 -5.04 0.44
C PHE A 160 8.20 -4.49 1.57
N GLY A 161 7.38 -5.32 2.23
CA GLY A 161 6.56 -4.94 3.36
C GLY A 161 6.66 -5.95 4.48
N ILE A 162 6.71 -5.46 5.72
CA ILE A 162 6.56 -6.28 6.94
C ILE A 162 5.54 -5.57 7.81
N GLY A 163 4.56 -6.32 8.29
CA GLY A 163 3.46 -5.75 9.06
C GLY A 163 2.93 -6.66 10.15
N ALA A 164 2.04 -6.08 10.92
CA ALA A 164 1.25 -6.78 11.92
C ALA A 164 -0.23 -6.42 11.74
N SER A 165 -1.10 -7.36 11.99
CA SER A 165 -2.54 -7.18 11.84
C SER A 165 -3.31 -7.80 13.01
N TYR A 166 -4.42 -7.16 13.31
CA TYR A 166 -5.43 -7.67 14.22
C TYR A 166 -6.60 -8.24 13.41
N ARG A 167 -7.06 -9.42 13.81
CA ARG A 167 -8.10 -10.21 13.19
C ARG A 167 -9.38 -10.17 14.03
N PHE A 168 -10.49 -9.89 13.37
CA PHE A 168 -11.82 -9.91 13.97
C PHE A 168 -12.62 -11.13 13.54
#